data_15543a6f7c86a0cf1276eddfa9ee83fc
#
_entry.id   15543a6f7c86a0cf1276eddfa9ee83fc
#
_cell.length_a   1.000
_cell.length_b   1.000
_cell.length_c   1.000
_cell.angle_alpha   90.00
_cell.angle_beta   90.00
_cell.angle_gamma   90.00
#
_symmetry.space_group_name_H-M   'P 1'
#
loop_
_entity.id
_entity.type
_entity.pdbx_description
1 polymer ?
#
loop_
_entity_poly.entity_id
_entity_poly.type
_entity_poly.pdbx_seq_one_letter_code
_entity_poly.pdbx_strand_id
1 'polypeptide(L)'
;RKQWGVLFQGGALFSTLTVAENVQVPLREFYPDLGPALMDEIAGYKVVMTGLPANAGPKYPSELSGGMKKRAGLARALALDPLLLFLDEPTAGLDPIGAAAFDELTKSLQRTLGLTVFLITHDLDTLHAICDRVAVLADKRVIAVGTIPELLSLDHPWIQEYFNGPRGRAASDAQGRIDDEPRQTADMRR
;
A
#
# COMPACT_ATOMS: atom_id res chain seq x y z
N ARG A 1 -11.99 11.79 -12.22
CA ARG A 1 -10.93 12.36 -11.35
C ARG A 1 -11.10 11.98 -9.87
N LYS A 2 -12.33 11.79 -9.39
CA LYS A 2 -12.62 11.30 -8.02
C LYS A 2 -12.29 9.80 -7.85
N GLN A 3 -12.02 9.10 -8.92
CA GLN A 3 -11.81 7.65 -8.96
C GLN A 3 -10.37 7.22 -8.66
N TRP A 4 -9.47 8.17 -8.45
CA TRP A 4 -8.05 7.91 -8.23
C TRP A 4 -7.61 8.39 -6.86
N GLY A 5 -6.96 7.52 -6.11
CA GLY A 5 -6.22 7.84 -4.90
C GLY A 5 -4.72 7.72 -5.16
N VAL A 6 -3.91 8.56 -4.53
CA VAL A 6 -2.45 8.53 -4.69
C VAL A 6 -1.78 8.61 -3.33
N LEU A 7 -0.96 7.61 -3.04
CA LEU A 7 0.00 7.62 -1.94
C LEU A 7 1.38 7.92 -2.52
N PHE A 8 1.88 9.12 -2.27
CA PHE A 8 3.25 9.50 -2.63
C PHE A 8 4.27 8.94 -1.65
N GLN A 9 5.51 8.83 -2.10
CA GLN A 9 6.65 8.42 -1.28
C GLN A 9 6.69 9.20 0.04
N GLY A 10 6.91 8.51 1.16
CA GLY A 10 6.92 9.12 2.49
C GLY A 10 5.57 9.60 3.04
N GLY A 11 4.45 9.35 2.31
CA GLY A 11 3.10 9.78 2.68
C GLY A 11 2.75 11.20 2.24
N ALA A 12 3.73 12.07 2.02
CA ALA A 12 3.58 13.48 1.56
C ALA A 12 2.45 14.25 2.27
N LEU A 13 2.39 14.14 3.60
CA LEU A 13 1.41 14.85 4.42
C LEU A 13 1.75 16.35 4.52
N PHE A 14 0.72 17.18 4.57
CA PHE A 14 0.86 18.58 4.92
C PHE A 14 1.27 18.69 6.39
N SER A 15 2.45 19.22 6.67
CA SER A 15 3.05 19.25 8.00
C SER A 15 2.31 20.16 9.00
N THR A 16 1.58 21.14 8.48
CA THR A 16 0.79 22.10 9.25
C THR A 16 -0.64 21.64 9.55
N LEU A 17 -1.04 20.50 8.99
CA LEU A 17 -2.35 19.90 9.20
C LEU A 17 -2.23 18.65 10.06
N THR A 18 -3.23 18.39 10.91
CA THR A 18 -3.38 17.13 11.63
C THR A 18 -3.62 15.96 10.65
N VAL A 19 -3.56 14.74 11.15
CA VAL A 19 -3.90 13.54 10.35
C VAL A 19 -5.33 13.63 9.81
N ALA A 20 -6.30 13.97 10.64
CA ALA A 20 -7.69 14.12 10.22
C ALA A 20 -7.85 15.20 9.15
N GLU A 21 -7.24 16.36 9.34
CA GLU A 21 -7.27 17.44 8.37
C GLU A 21 -6.59 17.07 7.04
N ASN A 22 -5.48 16.31 7.08
CA ASN A 22 -4.86 15.75 5.88
C ASN A 22 -5.84 14.86 5.10
N VAL A 23 -6.59 14.00 5.79
CA VAL A 23 -7.61 13.14 5.16
C VAL A 23 -8.77 13.97 4.60
N GLN A 24 -9.11 15.09 5.23
CA GLN A 24 -10.18 15.99 4.79
C GLN A 24 -9.79 16.83 3.57
N VAL A 25 -8.50 17.01 3.24
CA VAL A 25 -8.09 17.85 2.09
C VAL A 25 -8.85 17.49 0.81
N PRO A 26 -8.87 16.23 0.32
CA PRO A 26 -9.63 15.90 -0.87
C PRO A 26 -11.15 16.02 -0.68
N LEU A 27 -11.68 15.83 0.54
CA LEU A 27 -13.11 16.03 0.82
C LEU A 27 -13.50 17.50 0.64
N ARG A 28 -12.72 18.41 1.19
CA ARG A 28 -12.96 19.87 1.08
C ARG A 28 -12.89 20.34 -0.38
N GLU A 29 -11.97 19.78 -1.16
CA GLU A 29 -11.80 20.14 -2.58
C GLU A 29 -12.97 19.66 -3.45
N PHE A 30 -13.45 18.43 -3.25
CA PHE A 30 -14.44 17.80 -4.12
C PHE A 30 -15.87 17.87 -3.60
N TYR A 31 -16.05 18.12 -2.30
CA TYR A 31 -17.34 18.21 -1.62
C TYR A 31 -17.37 19.40 -0.64
N PRO A 32 -17.24 20.65 -1.15
CA PRO A 32 -17.13 21.84 -0.30
C PRO A 32 -18.35 22.06 0.58
N ASP A 33 -19.52 21.55 0.17
CA ASP A 33 -20.78 21.67 0.90
C ASP A 33 -20.94 20.62 2.02
N LEU A 34 -19.96 19.71 2.18
CA LEU A 34 -19.99 18.73 3.25
C LEU A 34 -19.79 19.42 4.61
N GLY A 35 -20.71 19.20 5.53
CA GLY A 35 -20.62 19.78 6.87
C GLY A 35 -19.39 19.27 7.64
N PRO A 36 -18.78 20.12 8.52
CA PRO A 36 -17.55 19.76 9.25
C PRO A 36 -17.67 18.45 10.05
N ALA A 37 -18.79 18.23 10.72
CA ALA A 37 -19.01 17.03 11.52
C ALA A 37 -18.94 15.73 10.68
N LEU A 38 -19.51 15.74 9.47
CA LEU A 38 -19.45 14.60 8.57
C LEU A 38 -18.05 14.41 7.99
N MET A 39 -17.31 15.49 7.71
CA MET A 39 -15.90 15.40 7.30
C MET A 39 -15.04 14.77 8.40
N ASP A 40 -15.27 15.14 9.67
CA ASP A 40 -14.57 14.55 10.82
C ASP A 40 -14.87 13.06 10.97
N GLU A 41 -16.14 12.67 10.81
CA GLU A 41 -16.55 11.27 10.87
C GLU A 41 -15.90 10.43 9.75
N ILE A 42 -15.95 10.91 8.50
CA ILE A 42 -15.30 10.25 7.37
C ILE A 42 -13.79 10.14 7.61
N ALA A 43 -13.14 11.22 8.04
CA ALA A 43 -11.71 11.20 8.31
C ALA A 43 -11.36 10.20 9.42
N GLY A 44 -12.11 10.19 10.52
CA GLY A 44 -11.93 9.22 11.60
C GLY A 44 -12.07 7.76 11.13
N TYR A 45 -13.07 7.48 10.32
CA TYR A 45 -13.27 6.16 9.71
C TYR A 45 -12.07 5.75 8.83
N LYS A 46 -11.59 6.65 7.94
CA LYS A 46 -10.46 6.35 7.05
C LYS A 46 -9.16 6.16 7.84
N VAL A 47 -8.95 6.91 8.91
CA VAL A 47 -7.80 6.75 9.81
C VAL A 47 -7.78 5.34 10.42
N VAL A 48 -8.89 4.89 10.99
CA VAL A 48 -8.98 3.54 11.59
C VAL A 48 -8.89 2.45 10.53
N MET A 49 -9.52 2.64 9.38
CA MET A 49 -9.49 1.69 8.27
C MET A 49 -8.06 1.38 7.76
N THR A 50 -7.15 2.34 7.87
CA THR A 50 -5.73 2.14 7.52
C THR A 50 -4.87 1.63 8.68
N GLY A 51 -5.50 1.15 9.75
CA GLY A 51 -4.81 0.55 10.89
C GLY A 51 -4.11 1.56 11.80
N LEU A 52 -4.47 2.84 11.73
CA LEU A 52 -4.07 3.83 12.73
C LEU A 52 -5.01 3.76 13.94
N PRO A 53 -4.50 4.02 15.16
CA PRO A 53 -5.38 4.14 16.32
C PRO A 53 -6.30 5.36 16.19
N ALA A 54 -7.51 5.29 16.72
CA ALA A 54 -8.50 6.36 16.62
C ALA A 54 -7.98 7.73 17.15
N ASN A 55 -7.09 7.71 18.12
CA ASN A 55 -6.46 8.91 18.66
C ASN A 55 -5.32 9.49 17.81
N ALA A 56 -5.08 8.93 16.62
CA ALA A 56 -4.11 9.49 15.67
C ALA A 56 -4.67 10.71 14.92
N GLY A 57 -5.98 10.84 14.79
CA GLY A 57 -6.63 11.94 14.05
C GLY A 57 -6.13 13.34 14.42
N PRO A 58 -6.08 13.73 15.70
CA PRO A 58 -5.63 15.05 16.12
C PRO A 58 -4.11 15.26 16.11
N LYS A 59 -3.29 14.24 15.83
CA LYS A 59 -1.83 14.36 15.79
C LYS A 59 -1.34 15.03 14.50
N TYR A 60 -0.22 15.75 14.62
CA TYR A 60 0.51 16.28 13.50
C TYR A 60 1.49 15.25 12.92
N PRO A 61 1.88 15.37 11.64
CA PRO A 61 2.85 14.46 11.03
C PRO A 61 4.18 14.35 11.78
N SER A 62 4.62 15.40 12.47
CA SER A 62 5.84 15.39 13.29
C SER A 62 5.78 14.43 14.48
N GLU A 63 4.56 14.07 14.94
CA GLU A 63 4.32 13.17 16.08
C GLU A 63 4.17 11.70 15.66
N LEU A 64 4.28 11.41 14.37
CA LEU A 64 4.05 10.09 13.80
C LEU A 64 5.36 9.38 13.46
N SER A 65 5.40 8.06 13.67
CA SER A 65 6.44 7.21 13.08
C SER A 65 6.36 7.19 11.55
N GLY A 66 7.41 6.72 10.87
CA GLY A 66 7.43 6.59 9.41
C GLY A 66 6.26 5.75 8.87
N GLY A 67 5.99 4.60 9.51
CA GLY A 67 4.87 3.74 9.16
C GLY A 67 3.51 4.40 9.39
N MET A 68 3.35 5.15 10.48
CA MET A 68 2.12 5.91 10.74
C MET A 68 1.90 7.01 9.71
N LYS A 69 2.95 7.71 9.26
CA LYS A 69 2.86 8.72 8.19
C LYS A 69 2.34 8.10 6.88
N LYS A 70 2.84 6.92 6.52
CA LYS A 70 2.40 6.19 5.32
C LYS A 70 0.94 5.77 5.43
N ARG A 71 0.51 5.25 6.58
CA ARG A 71 -0.88 4.89 6.84
C ARG A 71 -1.82 6.11 6.80
N ALA A 72 -1.39 7.26 7.32
CA ALA A 72 -2.14 8.51 7.22
C ALA A 72 -2.22 9.02 5.76
N GLY A 73 -1.14 8.92 4.99
CA GLY A 73 -1.14 9.20 3.56
C GLY A 73 -2.07 8.27 2.77
N LEU A 74 -2.13 6.98 3.15
CA LEU A 74 -3.06 6.02 2.58
C LEU A 74 -4.51 6.36 2.93
N ALA A 75 -4.79 6.77 4.18
CA ALA A 75 -6.12 7.24 4.60
C ALA A 75 -6.59 8.44 3.76
N ARG A 76 -5.70 9.40 3.50
CA ARG A 76 -5.97 10.52 2.59
C ARG A 76 -6.23 10.06 1.16
N ALA A 77 -5.44 9.13 0.64
CA ALA A 77 -5.61 8.59 -0.70
C ALA A 77 -6.98 7.89 -0.88
N LEU A 78 -7.49 7.28 0.20
CA LEU A 78 -8.78 6.58 0.23
C LEU A 78 -9.97 7.46 0.61
N ALA A 79 -9.77 8.76 0.88
CA ALA A 79 -10.81 9.65 1.39
C ALA A 79 -12.04 9.77 0.48
N LEU A 80 -11.86 9.64 -0.83
CA LEU A 80 -12.93 9.77 -1.85
C LEU A 80 -13.43 8.41 -2.37
N ASP A 81 -13.14 7.32 -1.70
CA ASP A 81 -13.49 5.96 -2.15
C ASP A 81 -13.09 5.71 -3.62
N PRO A 82 -11.79 5.81 -3.96
CA PRO A 82 -11.33 5.66 -5.33
C PRO A 82 -11.53 4.23 -5.83
N LEU A 83 -11.63 4.05 -7.14
CA LEU A 83 -11.59 2.74 -7.80
C LEU A 83 -10.15 2.30 -8.11
N LEU A 84 -9.24 3.25 -8.29
CA LEU A 84 -7.84 3.04 -8.62
C LEU A 84 -6.94 3.72 -7.59
N LEU A 85 -6.05 2.95 -6.98
CA LEU A 85 -5.11 3.42 -5.98
C LEU A 85 -3.68 3.32 -6.53
N PHE A 86 -2.99 4.45 -6.60
CA PHE A 86 -1.56 4.51 -6.93
C PHE A 86 -0.74 4.57 -5.66
N LEU A 87 0.25 3.70 -5.56
CA LEU A 87 1.19 3.64 -4.43
C LEU A 87 2.62 3.79 -4.96
N ASP A 88 3.31 4.83 -4.51
CA ASP A 88 4.69 5.10 -4.87
C ASP A 88 5.62 4.75 -3.70
N GLU A 89 6.39 3.66 -3.85
CA GLU A 89 7.33 3.14 -2.84
C GLU A 89 6.71 3.06 -1.42
N PRO A 90 5.57 2.35 -1.26
CA PRO A 90 4.80 2.41 -0.02
C PRO A 90 5.54 1.81 1.17
N THR A 91 6.40 0.81 0.97
CA THR A 91 7.16 0.12 2.03
C THR A 91 8.55 0.72 2.26
N ALA A 92 9.05 1.60 1.38
CA ALA A 92 10.38 2.18 1.49
C ALA A 92 10.63 2.86 2.84
N GLY A 93 11.74 2.50 3.50
CA GLY A 93 12.12 3.06 4.80
C GLY A 93 11.35 2.50 6.01
N LEU A 94 10.53 1.47 5.82
CA LEU A 94 9.98 0.68 6.91
C LEU A 94 10.95 -0.45 7.27
N ASP A 95 10.87 -0.92 8.52
CA ASP A 95 11.48 -2.18 8.89
C ASP A 95 10.72 -3.36 8.25
N PRO A 96 11.32 -4.57 8.16
CA PRO A 96 10.69 -5.70 7.47
C PRO A 96 9.30 -6.08 8.02
N ILE A 97 9.09 -5.98 9.32
CA ILE A 97 7.79 -6.28 9.96
C ILE A 97 6.75 -5.22 9.56
N GLY A 98 7.15 -3.95 9.61
CA GLY A 98 6.31 -2.83 9.19
C GLY A 98 5.96 -2.86 7.70
N ALA A 99 6.89 -3.28 6.85
CA ALA A 99 6.68 -3.46 5.41
C ALA A 99 5.65 -4.57 5.15
N ALA A 100 5.85 -5.77 5.72
CA ALA A 100 4.91 -6.88 5.59
C ALA A 100 3.51 -6.52 6.11
N ALA A 101 3.42 -5.82 7.25
CA ALA A 101 2.14 -5.36 7.79
C ALA A 101 1.45 -4.30 6.90
N PHE A 102 2.22 -3.50 6.14
CA PHE A 102 1.65 -2.56 5.18
C PHE A 102 1.17 -3.27 3.90
N ASP A 103 1.88 -4.29 3.45
CA ASP A 103 1.49 -5.11 2.30
C ASP A 103 0.20 -5.88 2.60
N GLU A 104 0.09 -6.53 3.75
CA GLU A 104 -1.15 -7.20 4.19
C GLU A 104 -2.33 -6.24 4.30
N LEU A 105 -2.11 -5.04 4.85
CA LEU A 105 -3.13 -4.00 4.88
C LEU A 105 -3.60 -3.63 3.47
N THR A 106 -2.65 -3.40 2.54
CA THR A 106 -2.94 -3.04 1.15
C THR A 106 -3.76 -4.14 0.46
N LYS A 107 -3.36 -5.40 0.63
CA LYS A 107 -4.06 -6.58 0.09
C LYS A 107 -5.48 -6.73 0.66
N SER A 108 -5.63 -6.51 1.97
CA SER A 108 -6.93 -6.53 2.65
C SER A 108 -7.86 -5.44 2.12
N LEU A 109 -7.37 -4.20 2.01
CA LEU A 109 -8.13 -3.07 1.47
C LEU A 109 -8.51 -3.29 0.01
N GLN A 110 -7.58 -3.79 -0.81
CA GLN A 110 -7.84 -4.12 -2.21
C GLN A 110 -9.00 -5.10 -2.34
N ARG A 111 -9.01 -6.17 -1.56
CA ARG A 111 -10.08 -7.19 -1.59
C ARG A 111 -11.40 -6.68 -1.05
N THR A 112 -11.38 -5.97 0.08
CA THR A 112 -12.58 -5.51 0.77
C THR A 112 -13.29 -4.40 0.02
N LEU A 113 -12.52 -3.49 -0.60
CA LEU A 113 -13.05 -2.32 -1.31
C LEU A 113 -13.15 -2.53 -2.83
N GLY A 114 -12.67 -3.66 -3.36
CA GLY A 114 -12.65 -3.93 -4.79
C GLY A 114 -11.74 -2.99 -5.58
N LEU A 115 -10.62 -2.55 -4.98
CA LEU A 115 -9.70 -1.59 -5.61
C LEU A 115 -8.87 -2.25 -6.71
N THR A 116 -8.57 -1.48 -7.75
CA THR A 116 -7.41 -1.73 -8.59
C THR A 116 -6.22 -0.98 -8.00
N VAL A 117 -5.14 -1.70 -7.67
CA VAL A 117 -3.91 -1.09 -7.12
C VAL A 117 -2.83 -1.07 -8.18
N PHE A 118 -2.25 0.10 -8.42
CA PHE A 118 -1.05 0.29 -9.24
C PHE A 118 0.10 0.68 -8.32
N LEU A 119 1.06 -0.24 -8.18
CA LEU A 119 2.18 -0.11 -7.25
C LEU A 119 3.48 0.14 -8.02
N ILE A 120 4.25 1.11 -7.57
CA ILE A 120 5.64 1.33 -8.02
C ILE A 120 6.54 0.93 -6.85
N THR A 121 7.41 -0.03 -7.06
CA THR A 121 8.39 -0.45 -6.05
C THR A 121 9.60 -1.16 -6.69
N HIS A 122 10.69 -1.20 -5.95
CA HIS A 122 11.85 -2.03 -6.23
C HIS A 122 12.05 -3.13 -5.16
N ASP A 123 11.08 -3.27 -4.26
CA ASP A 123 11.11 -4.26 -3.18
C ASP A 123 10.54 -5.59 -3.68
N LEU A 124 11.41 -6.61 -3.75
CA LEU A 124 11.07 -7.94 -4.23
C LEU A 124 10.07 -8.65 -3.31
N ASP A 125 10.19 -8.47 -1.99
CA ASP A 125 9.27 -9.08 -1.03
C ASP A 125 7.85 -8.55 -1.24
N THR A 126 7.68 -7.23 -1.41
CA THR A 126 6.40 -6.61 -1.76
C THR A 126 5.87 -7.12 -3.10
N LEU A 127 6.72 -7.24 -4.15
CA LEU A 127 6.30 -7.77 -5.46
C LEU A 127 5.73 -9.18 -5.34
N HIS A 128 6.41 -10.06 -4.60
CA HIS A 128 5.94 -11.44 -4.38
C HIS A 128 4.69 -11.51 -3.49
N ALA A 129 4.59 -10.65 -2.46
CA ALA A 129 3.52 -10.72 -1.48
C ALA A 129 2.16 -10.27 -2.01
N ILE A 130 2.10 -9.21 -2.83
CA ILE A 130 0.83 -8.55 -3.15
C ILE A 130 0.58 -8.28 -4.64
N CYS A 131 1.55 -8.47 -5.53
CA CYS A 131 1.37 -8.17 -6.95
C CYS A 131 0.84 -9.37 -7.74
N ASP A 132 -0.28 -9.19 -8.44
CA ASP A 132 -0.81 -10.18 -9.37
C ASP A 132 -0.03 -10.19 -10.70
N ARG A 133 0.40 -9.02 -11.15
CA ARG A 133 1.18 -8.82 -12.38
C ARG A 133 2.21 -7.73 -12.18
N VAL A 134 3.36 -7.89 -12.82
CA VAL A 134 4.48 -6.95 -12.75
C VAL A 134 4.83 -6.45 -14.15
N ALA A 135 4.96 -5.13 -14.30
CA ALA A 135 5.52 -4.49 -15.47
C ALA A 135 6.97 -4.11 -15.17
N VAL A 136 7.91 -4.67 -15.92
CA VAL A 136 9.35 -4.41 -15.77
C VAL A 136 9.73 -3.21 -16.61
N LEU A 137 10.24 -2.17 -15.96
CA LEU A 137 10.71 -0.95 -16.59
C LEU A 137 12.24 -0.94 -16.65
N ALA A 138 12.79 -1.05 -17.83
CA ALA A 138 14.21 -0.90 -18.10
C ALA A 138 14.41 -0.19 -19.44
N ASP A 139 15.57 0.40 -19.68
CA ASP A 139 15.91 1.13 -20.90
C ASP A 139 14.86 2.20 -21.30
N LYS A 140 14.29 2.88 -20.29
CA LYS A 140 13.25 3.92 -20.42
C LYS A 140 11.95 3.43 -21.08
N ARG A 141 11.67 2.14 -21.03
CA ARG A 141 10.45 1.51 -21.60
C ARG A 141 10.02 0.32 -20.76
N VAL A 142 8.77 -0.08 -20.91
CA VAL A 142 8.30 -1.36 -20.38
C VAL A 142 8.83 -2.47 -21.28
N ILE A 143 9.69 -3.34 -20.73
CA ILE A 143 10.34 -4.44 -21.50
C ILE A 143 9.56 -5.75 -21.39
N ALA A 144 8.79 -5.94 -20.31
CA ALA A 144 7.96 -7.13 -20.11
C ALA A 144 6.79 -6.82 -19.17
N VAL A 145 5.69 -7.57 -19.31
CA VAL A 145 4.53 -7.53 -18.39
C VAL A 145 4.01 -8.95 -18.22
N GLY A 146 3.89 -9.41 -16.96
CA GLY A 146 3.39 -10.74 -16.67
C GLY A 146 3.34 -11.03 -15.18
N THR A 147 2.97 -12.25 -14.82
CA THR A 147 3.17 -12.80 -13.48
C THR A 147 4.66 -13.03 -13.25
N ILE A 148 5.09 -13.14 -12.00
CA ILE A 148 6.52 -13.40 -11.69
C ILE A 148 7.02 -14.69 -12.36
N PRO A 149 6.29 -15.83 -12.34
CA PRO A 149 6.71 -17.02 -13.08
C PRO A 149 6.86 -16.81 -14.59
N GLU A 150 5.96 -16.05 -15.22
CA GLU A 150 6.07 -15.72 -16.64
C GLU A 150 7.31 -14.86 -16.92
N LEU A 151 7.60 -13.86 -16.07
CA LEU A 151 8.79 -13.03 -16.20
C LEU A 151 10.09 -13.82 -16.03
N LEU A 152 10.12 -14.76 -15.08
CA LEU A 152 11.26 -15.65 -14.87
C LEU A 152 11.54 -16.58 -16.05
N SER A 153 10.54 -16.89 -16.86
CA SER A 153 10.70 -17.71 -18.07
C SER A 153 11.33 -16.96 -19.26
N LEU A 154 11.43 -15.62 -19.17
CA LEU A 154 12.00 -14.80 -20.23
C LEU A 154 13.54 -14.85 -20.20
N ASP A 155 14.16 -15.09 -21.35
CA ASP A 155 15.62 -15.01 -21.50
C ASP A 155 16.07 -13.55 -21.70
N HIS A 156 15.91 -12.75 -20.63
CA HIS A 156 16.32 -11.35 -20.62
C HIS A 156 17.31 -11.13 -19.48
N PRO A 157 18.57 -10.72 -19.74
CA PRO A 157 19.65 -10.65 -18.75
C PRO A 157 19.28 -9.85 -17.50
N TRP A 158 18.69 -8.67 -17.67
CA TRP A 158 18.29 -7.81 -16.56
C TRP A 158 17.20 -8.46 -15.67
N ILE A 159 16.20 -9.13 -16.31
CA ILE A 159 15.12 -9.79 -15.57
C ILE A 159 15.69 -10.96 -14.75
N GLN A 160 16.55 -11.77 -15.38
CA GLN A 160 17.20 -12.90 -14.73
C GLN A 160 18.08 -12.44 -13.56
N GLU A 161 18.86 -11.38 -13.73
CA GLU A 161 19.69 -10.83 -12.67
C GLU A 161 18.84 -10.28 -11.51
N TYR A 162 17.77 -9.56 -11.82
CA TYR A 162 16.91 -8.93 -10.82
C TYR A 162 16.15 -9.94 -9.97
N PHE A 163 15.47 -10.91 -10.59
CA PHE A 163 14.64 -11.88 -9.88
C PHE A 163 15.42 -13.10 -9.38
N ASN A 164 16.44 -13.57 -10.09
CA ASN A 164 17.26 -14.72 -9.71
C ASN A 164 18.56 -14.34 -8.98
N GLY A 165 18.82 -13.07 -8.76
CA GLY A 165 19.91 -12.60 -7.93
C GLY A 165 19.75 -13.06 -6.46
N PRO A 166 20.77 -12.85 -5.60
CA PRO A 166 20.73 -13.32 -4.20
C PRO A 166 19.49 -12.84 -3.42
N ARG A 167 19.04 -11.61 -3.66
CA ARG A 167 17.82 -11.05 -3.03
C ARG A 167 16.54 -11.63 -3.61
N GLY A 168 16.46 -11.83 -4.93
CA GLY A 168 15.30 -12.42 -5.59
C GLY A 168 15.04 -13.85 -5.15
N ARG A 169 16.10 -14.67 -5.00
CA ARG A 169 15.97 -16.03 -4.49
C ARG A 169 15.48 -16.07 -3.05
N ALA A 170 15.97 -15.17 -2.18
CA ALA A 170 15.53 -15.10 -0.79
C ALA A 170 14.03 -14.74 -0.69
N ALA A 171 13.54 -13.81 -1.52
CA ALA A 171 12.13 -13.44 -1.56
C ALA A 171 11.23 -14.59 -2.07
N SER A 172 11.66 -15.31 -3.11
CA SER A 172 10.94 -16.49 -3.64
C SER A 172 10.85 -17.62 -2.61
N ASP A 173 11.96 -17.93 -1.90
CA ASP A 173 12.00 -18.96 -0.88
C ASP A 173 11.11 -18.62 0.33
N ALA A 174 11.02 -17.35 0.71
CA ALA A 174 10.16 -16.89 1.77
C ALA A 174 8.68 -17.08 1.41
N GLN A 175 8.29 -16.75 0.19
CA GLN A 175 6.90 -16.93 -0.29
C GLN A 175 6.50 -18.41 -0.36
N GLY A 176 7.37 -19.29 -0.88
CA GLY A 176 7.10 -20.72 -0.95
C GLY A 176 6.84 -21.36 0.42
N ARG A 177 7.47 -20.85 1.48
CA ARG A 177 7.23 -21.32 2.86
C ARG A 177 5.87 -20.87 3.42
N ILE A 178 5.38 -19.70 3.03
CA ILE A 178 4.07 -19.17 3.48
C ILE A 178 2.93 -19.95 2.80
N ASP A 179 3.10 -20.32 1.54
CA ASP A 179 2.08 -21.05 0.78
C ASP A 179 1.99 -22.53 1.21
N ASP A 180 3.07 -23.11 1.74
CA ASP A 180 3.13 -24.49 2.24
C ASP A 180 2.66 -24.66 3.70
N GLU A 181 2.48 -23.60 4.48
CA GLU A 181 1.91 -23.72 5.82
C GLU A 181 0.40 -24.04 5.74
N PRO A 182 -0.05 -25.22 6.24
CA PRO A 182 -1.46 -25.54 6.28
C PRO A 182 -2.17 -24.52 7.20
N ARG A 183 -3.18 -23.85 6.67
CA ARG A 183 -4.07 -22.97 7.45
C ARG A 183 -4.61 -23.78 8.63
N GLN A 184 -4.04 -23.59 9.80
CA GLN A 184 -4.61 -24.13 11.03
C GLN A 184 -5.99 -23.53 11.20
N THR A 185 -7.00 -24.28 10.81
CA THR A 185 -8.40 -24.03 11.18
C THR A 185 -8.45 -24.04 12.71
N ALA A 186 -8.57 -22.86 13.30
CA ALA A 186 -8.83 -22.72 14.71
C ALA A 186 -10.21 -23.36 14.98
N ASP A 187 -10.18 -24.62 15.37
CA ASP A 187 -11.35 -25.32 15.95
C ASP A 187 -11.57 -24.78 17.36
N MET A 188 -12.30 -23.67 17.45
CA MET A 188 -12.84 -23.19 18.72
C MET A 188 -14.16 -23.88 19.00
N ARG A 189 -14.07 -25.15 19.38
CA ARG A 189 -15.12 -25.82 20.16
C ARG A 189 -14.58 -26.08 21.57
N ARG A 190 -14.93 -25.19 22.51
CA ARG A 190 -15.52 -25.50 23.83
C ARG A 190 -15.70 -24.22 24.63
#